data_1c5012cd5120311bac2b7a2eb63a9540
#
_entry.id   1c5012cd5120311bac2b7a2eb63a9540
#
_cell.length_a   1.000
_cell.length_b   1.000
_cell.length_c   1.000
_cell.angle_alpha   90.00
_cell.angle_beta   90.00
_cell.angle_gamma   90.00
#
_symmetry.space_group_name_H-M   'P 1'
#
loop_
_entity.id
_entity.type
_entity.pdbx_description
1 polymer ?
#
loop_
_entity_poly.entity_id
_entity_poly.type
_entity_poly.pdbx_seq_one_letter_code
_entity_poly.pdbx_strand_id
1 'polypeptide(L)'
;MTSKLDDIKELNRDILSCMEHIEQKKPEDESISELVLNLHNLVERRQIILNVLTSTPSFTDREWFEQQFDVTLALIKQSTRILDFRHSLVQVGIKTKRQINVYKAIDSDR
;
A
#
# COMPACT_ATOMS: atom_id res chain seq x y z
N MET A 1 25.31 -13.62 -6.55
CA MET A 1 24.96 -12.32 -5.92
C MET A 1 23.94 -11.63 -6.78
N THR A 2 22.75 -11.37 -6.26
CA THR A 2 21.81 -10.49 -6.91
C THR A 2 22.31 -9.06 -6.80
N SER A 3 22.30 -8.31 -7.91
CA SER A 3 22.64 -6.90 -7.86
C SER A 3 21.53 -6.10 -7.16
N LYS A 4 21.85 -4.91 -6.67
CA LYS A 4 20.83 -4.02 -6.07
C LYS A 4 19.76 -3.62 -7.09
N LEU A 5 20.13 -3.55 -8.37
CA LEU A 5 19.18 -3.31 -9.46
C LEU A 5 18.18 -4.45 -9.61
N ASP A 6 18.65 -5.70 -9.50
CA ASP A 6 17.79 -6.87 -9.53
C ASP A 6 16.88 -6.92 -8.30
N ASP A 7 17.37 -6.52 -7.14
CA ASP A 7 16.59 -6.41 -5.91
C ASP A 7 15.45 -5.40 -6.08
N ILE A 8 15.69 -4.26 -6.72
CA ILE A 8 14.65 -3.26 -7.01
C ILE A 8 13.60 -3.83 -7.96
N LYS A 9 14.00 -4.55 -9.00
CA LYS A 9 13.06 -5.19 -9.93
C LYS A 9 12.16 -6.21 -9.21
N GLU A 10 12.76 -7.03 -8.37
CA GLU A 10 12.04 -8.02 -7.59
C GLU A 10 11.07 -7.37 -6.61
N LEU A 11 11.51 -6.33 -5.90
CA LEU A 11 10.66 -5.58 -4.98
C LEU A 11 9.49 -4.88 -5.70
N ASN A 12 9.74 -4.28 -6.87
CA ASN A 12 8.69 -3.68 -7.68
C ASN A 12 7.61 -4.72 -8.05
N ARG A 13 8.04 -5.92 -8.42
CA ARG A 13 7.12 -7.03 -8.75
C ARG A 13 6.32 -7.46 -7.53
N ASP A 14 6.98 -7.63 -6.39
CA ASP A 14 6.33 -8.06 -5.15
C ASP A 14 5.34 -7.00 -4.64
N ILE A 15 5.68 -5.72 -4.77
CA ILE A 15 4.79 -4.61 -4.42
C ILE A 15 3.52 -4.64 -5.29
N LEU A 16 3.67 -4.76 -6.60
CA LEU A 16 2.53 -4.84 -7.51
C LEU A 16 1.65 -6.05 -7.21
N SER A 17 2.26 -7.21 -6.99
CA SER A 17 1.53 -8.43 -6.62
C SER A 17 0.76 -8.25 -5.31
N CYS A 18 1.37 -7.64 -4.32
CA CYS A 18 0.73 -7.37 -3.03
C CYS A 18 -0.47 -6.43 -3.20
N MET A 19 -0.33 -5.37 -3.98
CA MET A 19 -1.42 -4.44 -4.26
C MET A 19 -2.59 -5.12 -4.99
N GLU A 20 -2.29 -5.98 -5.95
CA GLU A 20 -3.32 -6.77 -6.65
C GLU A 20 -4.08 -7.67 -5.69
N HIS A 21 -3.38 -8.35 -4.78
CA HIS A 21 -4.02 -9.18 -3.76
C HIS A 21 -4.96 -8.37 -2.87
N ILE A 22 -4.54 -7.18 -2.45
CA ILE A 22 -5.38 -6.29 -1.65
C ILE A 22 -6.65 -5.90 -2.41
N GLU A 23 -6.51 -5.52 -3.68
CA GLU A 23 -7.63 -5.10 -4.53
C GLU A 23 -8.64 -6.23 -4.78
N GLN A 24 -8.18 -7.48 -4.81
CA GLN A 24 -9.03 -8.66 -5.02
C GLN A 24 -9.79 -9.08 -3.77
N LYS A 25 -9.36 -8.65 -2.59
CA LYS A 25 -10.01 -9.01 -1.33
C LYS A 25 -11.25 -8.17 -1.08
N LYS A 26 -12.23 -8.78 -0.41
CA LYS A 26 -13.39 -8.04 0.06
C LYS A 26 -12.97 -7.07 1.18
N PRO A 27 -13.61 -5.89 1.27
CA PRO A 27 -13.23 -4.88 2.27
C PRO A 27 -13.27 -5.38 3.72
N GLU A 28 -14.11 -6.36 4.01
CA GLU A 28 -14.27 -6.92 5.34
C GLU A 28 -13.23 -8.00 5.68
N ASP A 29 -12.40 -8.40 4.72
CA ASP A 29 -11.43 -9.47 4.91
C ASP A 29 -10.33 -9.03 5.87
N GLU A 30 -10.18 -9.75 6.98
CA GLU A 30 -9.20 -9.44 8.03
C GLU A 30 -7.75 -9.58 7.52
N SER A 31 -7.52 -10.41 6.51
CA SER A 31 -6.18 -10.60 5.92
C SER A 31 -5.64 -9.34 5.23
N ILE A 32 -6.50 -8.37 4.91
CA ILE A 32 -6.08 -7.10 4.31
C ILE A 32 -5.10 -6.35 5.21
N SER A 33 -5.27 -6.40 6.53
CA SER A 33 -4.37 -5.73 7.47
C SER A 33 -2.94 -6.27 7.37
N GLU A 34 -2.78 -7.58 7.24
CA GLU A 34 -1.47 -8.21 7.04
C GLU A 34 -0.88 -7.84 5.68
N LEU A 35 -1.72 -7.83 4.63
CA LEU A 35 -1.28 -7.45 3.29
C LEU A 35 -0.82 -5.99 3.23
N VAL A 36 -1.52 -5.09 3.89
CA VAL A 36 -1.14 -3.66 3.96
C VAL A 36 0.18 -3.50 4.71
N LEU A 37 0.38 -4.23 5.80
CA LEU A 37 1.64 -4.23 6.54
C LEU A 37 2.78 -4.76 5.68
N ASN A 38 2.56 -5.85 4.96
CA ASN A 38 3.53 -6.41 4.02
C ASN A 38 3.87 -5.42 2.91
N LEU A 39 2.87 -4.75 2.34
CA LEU A 39 3.06 -3.71 1.34
C LEU A 39 3.96 -2.59 1.87
N HIS A 40 3.68 -2.11 3.09
CA HIS A 40 4.47 -1.08 3.73
C HIS A 40 5.94 -1.51 3.90
N ASN A 41 6.18 -2.73 4.35
CA ASN A 41 7.53 -3.28 4.51
C ASN A 41 8.28 -3.38 3.17
N LEU A 42 7.60 -3.78 2.11
CA LEU A 42 8.19 -3.88 0.76
C LEU A 42 8.57 -2.49 0.23
N VAL A 43 7.71 -1.51 0.39
CA VAL A 43 7.97 -0.13 -0.04
C VAL A 43 9.15 0.46 0.73
N GLU A 44 9.22 0.21 2.04
CA GLU A 44 10.31 0.66 2.88
C GLU A 44 11.65 0.04 2.46
N ARG A 45 11.70 -1.26 2.21
CA ARG A 45 12.89 -1.94 1.69
C ARG A 45 13.34 -1.36 0.37
N ARG A 46 12.40 -1.09 -0.54
CA ARG A 46 12.69 -0.47 -1.83
C ARG A 46 13.32 0.90 -1.64
N GLN A 47 12.79 1.71 -0.74
CA GLN A 47 13.32 3.05 -0.47
C GLN A 47 14.74 3.00 0.10
N ILE A 48 15.03 2.06 0.99
CA ILE A 48 16.36 1.87 1.56
C ILE A 48 17.38 1.56 0.47
N ILE A 49 17.05 0.65 -0.45
CA ILE A 49 17.94 0.27 -1.56
C ILE A 49 18.16 1.45 -2.51
N LEU A 50 17.09 2.19 -2.84
CA LEU A 50 17.20 3.39 -3.68
C LEU A 50 18.12 4.45 -3.03
N ASN A 51 17.99 4.66 -1.73
CA ASN A 51 18.85 5.59 -1.00
C ASN A 51 20.33 5.18 -1.06
N VAL A 52 20.61 3.88 -0.92
CA VAL A 52 21.97 3.36 -1.05
C VAL A 52 22.52 3.60 -2.45
N LEU A 53 21.73 3.33 -3.49
CA LEU A 53 22.13 3.54 -4.88
C LEU A 53 22.40 5.01 -5.20
N THR A 54 21.52 5.91 -4.74
CA THR A 54 21.72 7.36 -4.95
C THR A 54 22.96 7.89 -4.23
N SER A 55 23.37 7.23 -3.15
CA SER A 55 24.56 7.61 -2.36
C SER A 55 25.84 6.96 -2.87
N THR A 56 25.76 6.08 -3.88
CA THR A 56 26.93 5.37 -4.42
C THR A 56 27.52 6.19 -5.58
N PRO A 57 28.76 6.73 -5.44
CA PRO A 57 29.34 7.60 -6.47
C PRO A 57 29.57 6.91 -7.82
N SER A 58 29.75 5.59 -7.83
CA SER A 58 29.97 4.82 -9.05
C SER A 58 28.69 4.56 -9.85
N PHE A 59 27.51 4.81 -9.27
CA PHE A 59 26.24 4.60 -9.95
C PHE A 59 25.70 5.92 -10.46
N THR A 60 25.87 6.16 -11.77
CA THR A 60 25.53 7.44 -12.41
C THR A 60 24.47 7.29 -13.52
N ASP A 61 23.74 6.21 -13.56
CA ASP A 61 22.70 5.99 -14.56
C ASP A 61 21.47 6.83 -14.23
N ARG A 62 21.47 8.04 -14.79
CA ARG A 62 20.42 9.03 -14.59
C ARG A 62 19.07 8.57 -15.17
N GLU A 63 19.09 7.95 -16.34
CA GLU A 63 17.88 7.46 -17.00
C GLU A 63 17.20 6.39 -16.16
N TRP A 64 17.97 5.46 -15.59
CA TRP A 64 17.45 4.45 -14.69
C TRP A 64 16.80 5.07 -13.45
N PHE A 65 17.44 6.08 -12.85
CA PHE A 65 16.87 6.79 -11.70
C PHE A 65 15.58 7.51 -12.04
N GLU A 66 15.49 8.15 -13.21
CA GLU A 66 14.27 8.79 -13.68
C GLU A 66 13.13 7.79 -13.82
N GLN A 67 13.41 6.60 -14.38
CA GLN A 67 12.45 5.51 -14.49
C GLN A 67 11.97 5.06 -13.11
N GLN A 68 12.88 4.88 -12.16
CA GLN A 68 12.52 4.47 -10.80
C GLN A 68 11.74 5.57 -10.06
N PHE A 69 12.02 6.81 -10.33
CA PHE A 69 11.26 7.92 -9.79
C PHE A 69 9.81 7.88 -10.29
N ASP A 70 9.61 7.65 -11.58
CA ASP A 70 8.27 7.50 -12.17
C ASP A 70 7.52 6.29 -11.58
N VAL A 71 8.21 5.16 -11.40
CA VAL A 71 7.64 3.98 -10.74
C VAL A 71 7.24 4.32 -9.31
N THR A 72 8.07 5.04 -8.58
CA THR A 72 7.78 5.47 -7.21
C THR A 72 6.52 6.31 -7.15
N LEU A 73 6.37 7.29 -8.04
CA LEU A 73 5.16 8.12 -8.10
C LEU A 73 3.91 7.29 -8.40
N ALA A 74 4.02 6.35 -9.34
CA ALA A 74 2.91 5.46 -9.67
C ALA A 74 2.52 4.57 -8.48
N LEU A 75 3.49 4.01 -7.75
CA LEU A 75 3.26 3.19 -6.56
C LEU A 75 2.62 4.00 -5.44
N ILE A 76 3.09 5.22 -5.21
CA ILE A 76 2.50 6.12 -4.21
C ILE A 76 1.04 6.42 -4.55
N LYS A 77 0.77 6.76 -5.81
CA LYS A 77 -0.58 7.07 -6.28
C LYS A 77 -1.53 5.89 -6.10
N GLN A 78 -1.10 4.70 -6.47
CA GLN A 78 -1.90 3.48 -6.33
C GLN A 78 -2.11 3.10 -4.87
N SER A 79 -1.07 3.18 -4.04
CA SER A 79 -1.15 2.92 -2.61
C SER A 79 -2.10 3.90 -1.92
N THR A 80 -2.05 5.17 -2.28
CA THR A 80 -2.94 6.20 -1.75
C THR A 80 -4.39 5.90 -2.09
N ARG A 81 -4.68 5.49 -3.31
CA ARG A 81 -6.05 5.10 -3.72
C ARG A 81 -6.57 3.92 -2.90
N ILE A 82 -5.73 2.91 -2.66
CA ILE A 82 -6.09 1.74 -1.86
C ILE A 82 -6.41 2.16 -0.43
N LEU A 83 -5.57 2.98 0.18
CA LEU A 83 -5.76 3.46 1.55
C LEU A 83 -6.99 4.35 1.68
N ASP A 84 -7.21 5.26 0.73
CA ASP A 84 -8.37 6.15 0.71
C ASP A 84 -9.68 5.36 0.57
N PHE A 85 -9.71 4.39 -0.33
CA PHE A 85 -10.87 3.52 -0.52
C PHE A 85 -11.19 2.75 0.75
N ARG A 86 -10.16 2.16 1.37
CA ARG A 86 -10.32 1.40 2.61
C ARG A 86 -10.80 2.30 3.76
N HIS A 87 -10.24 3.51 3.86
CA HIS A 87 -10.64 4.48 4.88
C HIS A 87 -12.12 4.87 4.71
N SER A 88 -12.56 5.12 3.49
CA SER A 88 -13.96 5.42 3.16
C SER A 88 -14.90 4.29 3.61
N LEU A 89 -14.51 3.04 3.35
CA LEU A 89 -15.31 1.87 3.75
C LEU A 89 -15.42 1.74 5.27
N VAL A 90 -14.33 1.98 6.00
CA VAL A 90 -14.34 1.98 7.45
C VAL A 90 -15.27 3.07 7.98
N GLN A 91 -15.25 4.26 7.41
CA GLN A 91 -16.12 5.36 7.80
C GLN A 91 -17.60 5.03 7.55
N VAL A 92 -17.93 4.45 6.42
CA VAL A 92 -19.29 3.99 6.10
C VAL A 92 -19.73 2.93 7.11
N GLY A 93 -18.87 1.97 7.44
CA GLY A 93 -19.14 0.95 8.44
C GLY A 93 -19.44 1.53 9.83
N ILE A 94 -18.66 2.54 10.24
CA ILE A 94 -18.88 3.24 11.52
C ILE A 94 -20.23 3.97 11.53
N LYS A 95 -20.57 4.67 10.46
CA LYS A 95 -21.87 5.35 10.33
C LYS A 95 -23.03 4.37 10.42
N THR A 96 -22.95 3.26 9.73
CA THR A 96 -23.98 2.21 9.75
C THR A 96 -24.17 1.64 11.15
N LYS A 97 -23.07 1.35 11.85
CA LYS A 97 -23.12 0.89 13.24
C LYS A 97 -23.79 1.90 14.16
N ARG A 98 -23.48 3.18 14.03
CA ARG A 98 -24.09 4.25 14.84
C ARG A 98 -25.59 4.33 14.58
N GLN A 99 -26.01 4.25 13.33
CA GLN A 99 -27.44 4.25 12.96
C GLN A 99 -28.18 3.07 13.58
N ILE A 100 -27.65 1.86 13.49
CA ILE A 100 -28.23 0.67 14.08
C ILE A 100 -28.37 0.82 15.59
N ASN A 101 -27.35 1.33 16.28
CA ASN A 101 -27.38 1.54 17.73
C ASN A 101 -28.45 2.55 18.14
N VAL A 102 -28.64 3.61 17.36
CA VAL A 102 -29.69 4.61 17.59
C VAL A 102 -31.08 3.94 17.47
N TYR A 103 -31.32 3.14 16.44
CA TYR A 103 -32.58 2.42 16.27
C TYR A 103 -32.86 1.46 17.43
N LYS A 104 -31.84 0.73 17.88
CA LYS A 104 -31.99 -0.18 19.03
C LYS A 104 -32.35 0.57 20.31
N ALA A 105 -31.72 1.74 20.55
CA ALA A 105 -32.04 2.56 21.70
C ALA A 105 -33.48 3.07 21.66
N ILE A 106 -33.97 3.50 20.51
CA ILE A 106 -35.34 3.96 20.33
C ILE A 106 -36.35 2.81 20.60
N ASP A 107 -36.08 1.61 20.07
CA ASP A 107 -36.96 0.45 20.30
C ASP A 107 -36.95 0.00 21.75
N SER A 108 -35.83 0.19 22.48
CA SER A 108 -35.75 -0.16 23.90
C SER A 108 -36.59 0.75 24.80
N ASP A 109 -36.85 1.97 24.37
CA ASP A 109 -37.63 2.96 25.11
C ASP A 109 -39.14 2.82 24.93
N ARG A 110 -39.54 1.89 24.11
CA ARG A 110 -40.96 1.57 23.94
C ARG A 110 -41.37 0.48 24.92
#